data_52de7480fad5dd13ef67b492cc0bd7a6
#
_entry.id   52de7480fad5dd13ef67b492cc0bd7a6
#
_cell.length_a   1.000
_cell.length_b   1.000
_cell.length_c   1.000
_cell.angle_alpha   90.00
_cell.angle_beta   90.00
_cell.angle_gamma   90.00
#
_symmetry.space_group_name_H-M   'P 1'
#
loop_
_entity.id
_entity.type
_entity.pdbx_description
1 polymer ?
#
loop_
_entity_poly.entity_id
_entity_poly.type
_entity_poly.pdbx_seq_one_letter_code
_entity_poly.pdbx_strand_id
1 'polypeptide(L)'
;QQDGLTRRNNMSNYEATKYDFSGANLTGIEGIPTATIVPWSSASVPTGFLECNGQAVSRSTYSALFAIVASTYGGGDGSSTFNVPDLQNNVAVGKSNNKALASTGGANTVSSTGNVGGSTANATLSTPQLASHSHSSGANPGGGYSNDGGPEGRNSNTGNAGSGGGHSHNMSATFSGDATSVLQPYLTVIYIIKT
;
A
#
# COMPACT_ATOMS: atom_id res chain seq x y z
N GLN A 1 46.97 8.59 75.43
CA GLN A 1 47.53 7.98 74.22
C GLN A 1 46.64 6.81 73.77
N GLN A 2 45.52 7.02 73.25
CA GLN A 2 44.72 6.02 72.43
C GLN A 2 43.70 6.76 71.61
N ASP A 3 44.14 7.39 70.51
CA ASP A 3 43.20 8.01 69.63
C ASP A 3 43.71 7.98 68.15
N GLY A 4 44.17 6.85 67.73
CA GLY A 4 44.83 6.75 66.42
C GLY A 4 44.35 5.58 65.49
N LEU A 5 43.45 4.71 65.94
CA LEU A 5 43.16 3.45 65.21
C LEU A 5 41.74 3.29 64.68
N THR A 6 40.82 4.21 64.96
CA THR A 6 39.42 4.03 64.58
C THR A 6 39.04 4.70 63.22
N ARG A 7 39.97 5.42 62.58
CA ARG A 7 39.70 6.12 61.34
C ARG A 7 40.07 5.40 60.04
N ARG A 8 40.69 4.24 60.10
CA ARG A 8 41.12 3.52 58.89
C ARG A 8 40.11 2.51 58.34
N ASN A 9 39.13 2.13 59.13
CA ASN A 9 38.15 1.11 58.68
C ASN A 9 36.95 1.66 57.95
N ASN A 10 36.77 2.99 57.87
CA ASN A 10 35.62 3.57 57.23
C ASN A 10 35.83 3.88 55.74
N MET A 11 37.09 3.94 55.28
CA MET A 11 37.33 4.24 53.85
C MET A 11 37.30 2.99 52.97
N SER A 12 37.58 1.81 53.51
CA SER A 12 37.53 0.55 52.75
C SER A 12 36.07 0.15 52.44
N ASN A 13 35.13 0.44 53.36
CA ASN A 13 33.72 0.17 53.13
C ASN A 13 33.07 1.16 52.18
N TYR A 14 33.57 2.41 52.14
CA TYR A 14 33.03 3.41 51.24
C TYR A 14 33.42 3.15 49.77
N GLU A 15 34.62 2.64 49.53
CA GLU A 15 35.06 2.31 48.17
C GLU A 15 34.51 0.96 47.70
N ALA A 16 34.32 -0.01 48.57
CA ALA A 16 33.69 -1.29 48.22
C ALA A 16 32.21 -1.12 47.85
N THR A 17 31.48 -0.22 48.52
CA THR A 17 30.10 0.11 48.17
C THR A 17 29.95 1.06 46.96
N LYS A 18 30.98 1.85 46.68
CA LYS A 18 30.98 2.80 45.59
C LYS A 18 31.08 2.15 44.20
N TYR A 19 31.63 0.95 44.14
CA TYR A 19 31.87 0.21 42.90
C TYR A 19 31.12 -1.12 42.81
N ASP A 20 30.16 -1.37 43.68
CA ASP A 20 29.26 -2.51 43.54
C ASP A 20 28.18 -2.19 42.48
N PHE A 21 28.59 -2.32 41.21
CA PHE A 21 27.70 -2.26 40.06
C PHE A 21 26.92 -3.57 39.85
N SER A 22 26.70 -4.38 40.89
CA SER A 22 25.74 -5.46 40.75
C SER A 22 24.35 -4.84 40.54
N GLY A 23 23.71 -5.12 39.41
CA GLY A 23 22.40 -4.61 39.08
C GLY A 23 21.31 -4.91 40.13
N ALA A 24 21.63 -5.80 41.10
CA ALA A 24 20.77 -6.13 42.22
C ALA A 24 20.60 -4.99 43.25
N ASN A 25 21.56 -4.07 43.35
CA ASN A 25 21.54 -2.95 44.31
C ASN A 25 21.20 -1.59 43.69
N LEU A 26 20.98 -1.56 42.38
CA LEU A 26 20.57 -0.35 41.66
C LEU A 26 19.05 -0.22 41.71
N THR A 27 18.54 0.28 42.83
CA THR A 27 17.12 0.67 42.93
C THR A 27 16.91 2.04 42.31
N GLY A 28 15.89 2.17 41.44
CA GLY A 28 15.55 3.44 40.80
C GLY A 28 16.16 3.63 39.39
N ILE A 29 16.88 2.66 38.85
CA ILE A 29 17.16 2.62 37.41
C ILE A 29 15.97 1.94 36.75
N GLU A 30 15.09 2.71 36.22
CA GLU A 30 14.03 2.20 35.36
C GLU A 30 14.68 1.66 34.10
N GLY A 31 14.67 0.34 33.92
CA GLY A 31 15.02 -0.32 32.68
C GLY A 31 14.05 0.08 31.53
N ILE A 32 14.12 -0.63 30.44
CA ILE A 32 13.13 -0.46 29.34
C ILE A 32 11.72 -0.68 29.90
N PRO A 33 10.80 0.31 29.81
CA PRO A 33 9.45 0.15 30.31
C PRO A 33 8.71 -1.03 29.69
N THR A 34 7.87 -1.71 30.45
CA THR A 34 6.97 -2.76 29.93
C THR A 34 6.15 -2.23 28.75
N ALA A 35 5.90 -3.06 27.75
CA ALA A 35 5.27 -2.76 26.48
C ALA A 35 6.09 -1.90 25.48
N THR A 36 7.35 -1.59 25.80
CA THR A 36 8.26 -1.00 24.80
C THR A 36 8.58 -2.02 23.72
N ILE A 37 8.42 -1.63 22.46
CA ILE A 37 8.74 -2.43 21.28
C ILE A 37 10.06 -1.95 20.71
N VAL A 38 10.97 -2.89 20.45
CA VAL A 38 12.28 -2.61 19.85
C VAL A 38 12.61 -3.63 18.75
N PRO A 39 13.34 -3.22 17.69
CA PRO A 39 13.89 -4.18 16.73
C PRO A 39 15.02 -5.00 17.38
N TRP A 40 15.11 -6.27 17.01
CA TRP A 40 16.10 -7.22 17.53
C TRP A 40 16.73 -8.01 16.40
N SER A 41 18.05 -8.11 16.39
CA SER A 41 18.83 -8.66 15.27
C SER A 41 19.08 -10.18 15.35
N SER A 42 18.56 -10.87 16.37
CA SER A 42 18.70 -12.32 16.55
C SER A 42 17.33 -12.98 16.54
N ALA A 43 17.25 -14.21 16.01
CA ALA A 43 16.04 -15.04 16.10
C ALA A 43 15.73 -15.51 17.53
N SER A 44 16.72 -15.47 18.43
CA SER A 44 16.56 -15.86 19.82
C SER A 44 16.07 -14.67 20.65
N VAL A 45 14.84 -14.72 21.13
CA VAL A 45 14.24 -13.66 21.95
C VAL A 45 14.88 -13.67 23.35
N PRO A 46 15.39 -12.53 23.85
CA PRO A 46 15.99 -12.47 25.18
C PRO A 46 14.94 -12.60 26.29
N THR A 47 15.39 -13.07 27.47
CA THR A 47 14.52 -13.14 28.65
C THR A 47 13.90 -11.79 28.99
N GLY A 48 12.63 -11.79 29.35
CA GLY A 48 11.86 -10.57 29.65
C GLY A 48 11.30 -9.85 28.42
N PHE A 49 11.34 -10.52 27.26
CA PHE A 49 10.69 -10.04 26.03
C PHE A 49 9.90 -11.16 25.38
N LEU A 50 8.97 -10.76 24.51
CA LEU A 50 8.23 -11.64 23.60
C LEU A 50 8.41 -11.13 22.18
N GLU A 51 8.37 -12.04 21.20
CA GLU A 51 8.35 -11.66 19.79
C GLU A 51 6.98 -11.07 19.42
N CYS A 52 7.00 -10.00 18.64
CA CYS A 52 5.80 -9.35 18.09
C CYS A 52 5.33 -10.09 16.83
N ASN A 53 4.86 -11.33 17.01
CA ASN A 53 4.40 -12.23 15.95
C ASN A 53 2.90 -12.55 16.05
N GLY A 54 2.13 -11.76 16.80
CA GLY A 54 0.69 -11.92 16.95
C GLY A 54 0.26 -13.10 17.84
N GLN A 55 1.18 -13.82 18.47
CA GLN A 55 0.83 -14.97 19.31
C GLN A 55 -0.05 -14.59 20.50
N ALA A 56 -0.91 -15.54 20.92
CA ALA A 56 -1.67 -15.44 22.15
C ALA A 56 -0.83 -15.85 23.35
N VAL A 57 -0.79 -15.03 24.40
CA VAL A 57 -0.03 -15.24 25.62
C VAL A 57 -0.90 -15.10 26.85
N SER A 58 -0.51 -15.73 27.95
CA SER A 58 -1.29 -15.77 29.20
C SER A 58 -1.37 -14.40 29.88
N ARG A 59 -2.59 -13.97 30.22
CA ARG A 59 -2.85 -12.74 30.99
C ARG A 59 -2.25 -12.81 32.40
N SER A 60 -2.26 -13.99 33.03
CA SER A 60 -1.72 -14.16 34.37
C SER A 60 -0.19 -14.13 34.38
N THR A 61 0.46 -14.78 33.44
CA THR A 61 1.92 -14.81 33.32
C THR A 61 2.49 -13.44 32.94
N TYR A 62 1.82 -12.73 32.06
CA TYR A 62 2.24 -11.41 31.54
C TYR A 62 1.31 -10.30 32.00
N SER A 63 0.93 -10.33 33.28
CA SER A 63 -0.07 -9.42 33.84
C SER A 63 0.33 -7.94 33.74
N ALA A 64 1.62 -7.62 33.89
CA ALA A 64 2.11 -6.25 33.72
C ALA A 64 1.96 -5.76 32.27
N LEU A 65 2.27 -6.61 31.30
CA LEU A 65 2.08 -6.30 29.88
C LEU A 65 0.58 -6.17 29.54
N PHE A 66 -0.25 -7.11 30.05
CA PHE A 66 -1.68 -7.08 29.83
C PHE A 66 -2.33 -5.81 30.40
N ALA A 67 -1.85 -5.33 31.55
CA ALA A 67 -2.36 -4.08 32.15
C ALA A 67 -2.17 -2.85 31.24
N ILE A 68 -1.16 -2.88 30.34
CA ILE A 68 -0.86 -1.78 29.43
C ILE A 68 -1.54 -1.98 28.07
N VAL A 69 -1.38 -3.15 27.45
CA VAL A 69 -1.86 -3.39 26.08
C VAL A 69 -3.29 -3.91 26.02
N ALA A 70 -3.78 -4.52 27.10
CA ALA A 70 -5.09 -5.16 27.18
C ALA A 70 -5.34 -6.09 25.97
N SER A 71 -6.48 -5.96 25.32
CA SER A 71 -6.85 -6.68 24.10
C SER A 71 -6.66 -5.85 22.81
N THR A 72 -5.86 -4.80 22.86
CA THR A 72 -5.67 -3.87 21.73
C THR A 72 -5.21 -4.57 20.45
N TYR A 73 -4.37 -5.58 20.58
CA TYR A 73 -3.82 -6.36 19.46
C TYR A 73 -4.53 -7.70 19.25
N GLY A 74 -5.57 -7.97 20.02
CA GLY A 74 -6.40 -9.16 19.97
C GLY A 74 -6.67 -9.76 21.34
N GLY A 75 -7.84 -10.34 21.51
CA GLY A 75 -8.34 -10.86 22.80
C GLY A 75 -7.88 -12.28 23.12
N GLY A 76 -7.11 -12.94 22.26
CA GLY A 76 -6.74 -14.34 22.43
C GLY A 76 -7.98 -15.24 22.45
N ASP A 77 -8.08 -16.07 23.50
CA ASP A 77 -9.27 -16.91 23.76
C ASP A 77 -10.48 -16.17 24.38
N GLY A 78 -10.35 -14.85 24.55
CA GLY A 78 -11.37 -13.99 25.13
C GLY A 78 -11.33 -13.93 26.68
N SER A 79 -10.66 -14.85 27.37
CA SER A 79 -10.71 -14.95 28.83
C SER A 79 -9.35 -15.00 29.50
N SER A 80 -8.46 -15.91 29.12
CA SER A 80 -7.19 -16.19 29.79
C SER A 80 -5.96 -15.72 29.04
N THR A 81 -6.11 -15.41 27.75
CA THR A 81 -5.02 -14.98 26.88
C THR A 81 -5.30 -13.64 26.22
N PHE A 82 -4.27 -13.00 25.67
CA PHE A 82 -4.31 -11.81 24.81
C PHE A 82 -3.21 -11.92 23.77
N ASN A 83 -3.36 -11.20 22.65
CA ASN A 83 -2.36 -11.24 21.60
C ASN A 83 -1.33 -10.11 21.77
N VAL A 84 -0.06 -10.45 21.53
CA VAL A 84 0.98 -9.45 21.31
C VAL A 84 0.84 -8.84 19.91
N PRO A 85 1.41 -7.65 19.63
CA PRO A 85 1.41 -7.07 18.29
C PRO A 85 1.95 -8.05 17.25
N ASP A 86 1.41 -8.00 16.03
CA ASP A 86 1.98 -8.68 14.87
C ASP A 86 2.69 -7.67 13.96
N LEU A 87 4.02 -7.70 14.00
CA LEU A 87 4.87 -6.87 13.15
C LEU A 87 5.58 -7.68 12.06
N GLN A 88 5.18 -8.93 11.83
CA GLN A 88 5.69 -9.73 10.72
C GLN A 88 5.22 -9.14 9.39
N ASN A 89 6.16 -8.88 8.49
CA ASN A 89 5.90 -8.20 7.19
C ASN A 89 5.21 -6.82 7.30
N ASN A 90 5.22 -6.21 8.48
CA ASN A 90 4.64 -4.90 8.74
C ASN A 90 5.72 -3.89 9.14
N VAL A 91 5.54 -2.66 8.71
CA VAL A 91 6.32 -1.50 9.15
C VAL A 91 5.55 -0.78 10.23
N ALA A 92 6.21 -0.50 11.36
CA ALA A 92 5.59 0.31 12.41
C ALA A 92 5.36 1.75 11.92
N VAL A 93 4.12 2.23 12.06
CA VAL A 93 3.72 3.58 11.68
C VAL A 93 3.14 4.29 12.89
N GLY A 94 3.50 5.55 13.08
CA GLY A 94 2.97 6.36 14.17
C GLY A 94 1.44 6.51 14.10
N LYS A 95 0.78 6.35 15.26
CA LYS A 95 -0.66 6.61 15.41
C LYS A 95 -0.99 8.06 15.05
N SER A 96 -2.11 8.27 14.39
CA SER A 96 -2.67 9.60 14.08
C SER A 96 -4.20 9.57 14.19
N ASN A 97 -4.85 10.71 13.94
CA ASN A 97 -6.31 10.77 13.88
C ASN A 97 -6.90 9.87 12.77
N ASN A 98 -6.15 9.65 11.69
CA ASN A 98 -6.57 8.83 10.55
C ASN A 98 -6.03 7.39 10.61
N LYS A 99 -5.18 7.08 11.58
CA LYS A 99 -4.59 5.76 11.81
C LYS A 99 -4.68 5.45 13.31
N ALA A 100 -5.69 4.68 13.67
CA ALA A 100 -5.86 4.25 15.06
C ALA A 100 -4.71 3.32 15.49
N LEU A 101 -4.47 3.21 16.81
CA LEU A 101 -3.57 2.21 17.35
C LEU A 101 -4.04 0.80 16.93
N ALA A 102 -3.11 -0.07 16.60
CA ALA A 102 -3.34 -1.42 16.09
C ALA A 102 -4.07 -1.54 14.75
N SER A 103 -4.34 -0.42 14.05
CA SER A 103 -4.85 -0.51 12.69
C SER A 103 -3.79 -1.03 11.71
N THR A 104 -4.20 -1.86 10.78
CA THR A 104 -3.35 -2.42 9.71
C THR A 104 -3.75 -1.85 8.36
N GLY A 105 -2.84 -1.87 7.40
CA GLY A 105 -3.12 -1.41 6.04
C GLY A 105 -1.86 -1.39 5.18
N GLY A 106 -2.05 -1.04 3.90
CA GLY A 106 -0.98 -1.06 2.92
C GLY A 106 -0.95 -2.37 2.12
N ALA A 107 -0.07 -2.42 1.15
CA ALA A 107 0.18 -3.60 0.32
C ALA A 107 1.63 -3.63 -0.13
N ASN A 108 2.18 -4.82 -0.32
CA ASN A 108 3.55 -5.05 -0.79
C ASN A 108 3.66 -5.00 -2.31
N THR A 109 2.52 -5.04 -3.00
CA THR A 109 2.44 -4.99 -4.45
C THR A 109 1.37 -4.00 -4.88
N VAL A 110 1.56 -3.40 -6.03
CA VAL A 110 0.53 -2.63 -6.74
C VAL A 110 0.19 -3.37 -8.03
N SER A 111 -1.08 -3.58 -8.27
CA SER A 111 -1.60 -4.05 -9.56
C SER A 111 -2.31 -2.89 -10.22
N SER A 112 -1.83 -2.52 -11.38
CA SER A 112 -2.45 -1.46 -12.18
C SER A 112 -3.48 -2.10 -13.11
N THR A 113 -4.75 -1.91 -12.80
CA THR A 113 -5.87 -2.34 -13.65
C THR A 113 -6.74 -1.14 -13.96
N GLY A 114 -7.25 -1.07 -15.14
CA GLY A 114 -8.13 0.02 -15.53
C GLY A 114 -8.80 -0.24 -16.87
N ASN A 115 -9.84 0.50 -17.14
CA ASN A 115 -10.48 0.53 -18.45
C ASN A 115 -10.09 1.81 -19.17
N VAL A 116 -9.62 1.68 -20.38
CA VAL A 116 -9.48 2.81 -21.29
C VAL A 116 -10.78 2.89 -22.07
N GLY A 117 -11.59 3.87 -21.74
CA GLY A 117 -12.86 4.10 -22.41
C GLY A 117 -12.93 5.51 -22.97
N GLY A 118 -13.73 5.69 -23.97
CA GLY A 118 -13.95 6.99 -24.58
C GLY A 118 -14.50 6.83 -25.99
N SER A 119 -14.67 7.94 -26.66
CA SER A 119 -14.99 7.99 -28.08
C SER A 119 -14.00 8.88 -28.79
N THR A 120 -13.71 8.58 -30.04
CA THR A 120 -12.99 9.52 -30.90
C THR A 120 -13.91 10.74 -31.16
N ALA A 121 -13.30 11.90 -31.32
CA ALA A 121 -14.06 13.04 -31.81
C ALA A 121 -14.73 12.70 -33.18
N ASN A 122 -15.88 13.32 -33.42
CA ASN A 122 -16.56 13.18 -34.71
C ASN A 122 -15.60 13.53 -35.86
N ALA A 123 -15.43 12.60 -36.76
CA ALA A 123 -14.61 12.78 -37.95
C ALA A 123 -15.51 12.79 -39.18
N THR A 124 -15.31 13.77 -40.06
CA THR A 124 -15.91 13.82 -41.36
C THR A 124 -14.87 13.38 -42.37
N LEU A 125 -15.20 12.40 -43.20
CA LEU A 125 -14.29 11.97 -44.27
C LEU A 125 -14.16 13.08 -45.32
N SER A 126 -12.94 13.46 -45.61
CA SER A 126 -12.61 14.32 -46.73
C SER A 126 -12.55 13.52 -48.02
N THR A 127 -12.72 14.18 -49.19
CA THR A 127 -12.69 13.53 -50.49
C THR A 127 -11.46 12.64 -50.70
N PRO A 128 -10.24 13.01 -50.28
CA PRO A 128 -9.07 12.14 -50.45
C PRO A 128 -9.12 10.86 -49.62
N GLN A 129 -9.95 10.80 -48.57
CA GLN A 129 -10.10 9.63 -47.71
C GLN A 129 -11.17 8.65 -48.22
N LEU A 130 -11.94 9.06 -49.23
CA LEU A 130 -12.89 8.17 -49.89
C LEU A 130 -12.18 7.33 -50.92
N ALA A 131 -12.55 6.05 -51.02
CA ALA A 131 -12.06 5.20 -52.07
C ALA A 131 -12.49 5.80 -53.44
N SER A 132 -11.58 5.81 -54.39
CA SER A 132 -11.90 6.21 -55.76
C SER A 132 -13.01 5.30 -56.33
N HIS A 133 -14.12 5.86 -56.68
CA HIS A 133 -15.24 5.14 -57.30
C HIS A 133 -15.89 5.97 -58.37
N SER A 134 -16.50 5.33 -59.36
CA SER A 134 -17.24 5.96 -60.42
C SER A 134 -18.69 5.48 -60.46
N HIS A 135 -19.57 6.39 -60.78
CA HIS A 135 -20.96 6.05 -61.05
C HIS A 135 -21.16 5.99 -62.57
N SER A 136 -21.62 4.88 -63.10
CA SER A 136 -22.12 4.83 -64.44
C SER A 136 -23.48 5.53 -64.46
N SER A 137 -23.60 6.68 -65.16
CA SER A 137 -24.92 7.17 -65.56
C SER A 137 -25.48 6.16 -66.54
N GLY A 138 -26.43 5.34 -66.04
CA GLY A 138 -27.15 4.42 -66.92
C GLY A 138 -27.78 5.23 -68.05
N ALA A 139 -27.31 5.03 -69.23
CA ALA A 139 -28.01 5.50 -70.42
C ALA A 139 -29.38 4.85 -70.39
N ASN A 140 -30.44 5.63 -70.30
CA ASN A 140 -31.80 5.13 -70.42
C ASN A 140 -32.04 4.72 -71.86
N PRO A 141 -32.11 3.39 -72.16
CA PRO A 141 -32.23 2.94 -73.55
C PRO A 141 -33.63 3.18 -74.17
N GLY A 142 -34.47 4.01 -73.54
CA GLY A 142 -35.82 4.21 -73.94
C GLY A 142 -36.24 5.67 -74.16
N GLY A 143 -35.32 6.60 -74.17
CA GLY A 143 -35.67 8.03 -74.50
C GLY A 143 -35.75 8.30 -75.97
N GLY A 144 -36.97 8.47 -76.43
CA GLY A 144 -37.19 8.91 -77.82
C GLY A 144 -36.46 10.22 -78.13
N TYR A 145 -35.93 10.31 -79.36
CA TYR A 145 -35.32 11.50 -79.87
C TYR A 145 -36.38 12.59 -79.94
N SER A 146 -36.35 13.60 -79.12
CA SER A 146 -37.04 14.85 -79.34
C SER A 146 -36.26 15.56 -80.42
N ASN A 147 -36.95 15.83 -81.58
CA ASN A 147 -36.44 16.40 -82.79
C ASN A 147 -36.26 17.93 -82.65
N ASP A 148 -35.56 18.39 -81.66
CA ASP A 148 -35.23 19.80 -81.48
C ASP A 148 -33.66 19.86 -81.31
N GLY A 149 -33.04 20.45 -82.31
CA GLY A 149 -31.62 20.34 -82.67
C GLY A 149 -30.67 21.06 -81.72
N GLY A 150 -30.40 20.48 -80.60
CA GLY A 150 -29.31 20.90 -79.73
C GLY A 150 -28.61 19.67 -79.08
N PRO A 151 -27.27 19.58 -79.00
CA PRO A 151 -26.62 18.61 -78.20
C PRO A 151 -26.81 18.99 -76.73
N GLU A 152 -28.02 18.69 -76.23
CA GLU A 152 -28.26 18.75 -74.76
C GLU A 152 -27.38 17.66 -74.08
N GLY A 153 -26.15 18.05 -73.81
CA GLY A 153 -25.35 17.31 -72.86
C GLY A 153 -26.13 17.27 -71.53
N ARG A 154 -26.88 16.19 -71.32
CA ARG A 154 -27.49 15.94 -70.04
C ARG A 154 -26.33 15.73 -69.03
N ASN A 155 -25.99 16.82 -68.39
CA ASN A 155 -25.26 16.83 -67.18
C ASN A 155 -26.15 16.21 -66.10
N SER A 156 -26.38 14.88 -66.11
CA SER A 156 -27.10 14.21 -65.07
C SER A 156 -26.22 14.18 -63.83
N ASN A 157 -26.31 15.26 -63.10
CA ASN A 157 -25.73 15.28 -61.77
C ASN A 157 -26.40 14.16 -60.98
N THR A 158 -25.65 13.08 -60.73
CA THR A 158 -26.04 12.08 -59.72
C THR A 158 -26.08 12.82 -58.40
N GLY A 159 -27.22 13.20 -57.91
CA GLY A 159 -27.35 13.98 -56.71
C GLY A 159 -26.42 13.56 -55.57
N ASN A 160 -26.14 14.45 -54.67
CA ASN A 160 -25.26 14.18 -53.53
C ASN A 160 -25.74 12.93 -52.80
N ALA A 161 -24.92 11.89 -52.80
CA ALA A 161 -25.12 10.72 -51.97
C ALA A 161 -24.37 10.90 -50.62
N GLY A 162 -25.08 10.72 -49.54
CA GLY A 162 -24.54 10.90 -48.20
C GLY A 162 -24.74 12.32 -47.65
N SER A 163 -24.94 12.42 -46.35
CA SER A 163 -25.20 13.69 -45.66
C SER A 163 -23.92 14.36 -45.15
N GLY A 164 -22.73 13.74 -45.35
CA GLY A 164 -21.47 14.26 -44.80
C GLY A 164 -21.44 14.30 -43.28
N GLY A 165 -22.32 13.52 -42.62
CA GLY A 165 -22.37 13.46 -41.15
C GLY A 165 -21.10 12.90 -40.56
N GLY A 166 -20.60 13.56 -39.53
CA GLY A 166 -19.49 13.03 -38.75
C GLY A 166 -19.90 11.78 -37.97
N HIS A 167 -19.00 10.86 -37.81
CA HIS A 167 -19.19 9.68 -36.96
C HIS A 167 -18.04 9.53 -35.99
N SER A 168 -18.26 8.81 -34.89
CA SER A 168 -17.22 8.51 -33.88
C SER A 168 -17.16 7.02 -33.67
N HIS A 169 -16.00 6.56 -33.24
CA HIS A 169 -15.79 5.19 -32.82
C HIS A 169 -15.65 5.11 -31.31
N ASN A 170 -16.37 4.22 -30.68
CA ASN A 170 -16.16 3.92 -29.28
C ASN A 170 -14.84 3.13 -29.15
N MET A 171 -13.97 3.60 -28.27
CA MET A 171 -12.77 2.88 -27.88
C MET A 171 -13.00 2.28 -26.50
N SER A 172 -12.84 0.97 -26.39
CA SER A 172 -12.93 0.24 -25.14
C SER A 172 -11.78 -0.76 -25.09
N ALA A 173 -10.95 -0.63 -24.08
CA ALA A 173 -9.87 -1.57 -23.79
C ALA A 173 -9.72 -1.75 -22.29
N THR A 174 -9.45 -2.97 -21.86
CA THR A 174 -9.08 -3.27 -20.49
C THR A 174 -7.56 -3.31 -20.42
N PHE A 175 -6.98 -2.49 -19.57
CA PHE A 175 -5.56 -2.57 -19.24
C PHE A 175 -5.40 -3.43 -17.98
N SER A 176 -4.57 -4.46 -18.06
CA SER A 176 -4.15 -5.26 -16.91
C SER A 176 -2.62 -5.28 -16.89
N GLY A 177 -2.05 -4.64 -15.89
CA GLY A 177 -0.61 -4.69 -15.65
C GLY A 177 -0.23 -5.82 -14.70
N ASP A 178 1.01 -6.28 -14.78
CA ASP A 178 1.56 -7.22 -13.81
C ASP A 178 1.67 -6.56 -12.42
N ALA A 179 1.46 -7.36 -11.38
CA ALA A 179 1.66 -6.90 -10.02
C ALA A 179 3.16 -6.59 -9.78
N THR A 180 3.45 -5.36 -9.45
CA THR A 180 4.82 -4.90 -9.20
C THR A 180 5.04 -4.70 -7.71
N SER A 181 6.18 -5.16 -7.19
CA SER A 181 6.59 -4.90 -5.81
C SER A 181 6.83 -3.41 -5.61
N VAL A 182 6.24 -2.87 -4.55
CA VAL A 182 6.49 -1.49 -4.10
C VAL A 182 7.34 -1.45 -2.83
N LEU A 183 7.89 -2.59 -2.45
CA LEU A 183 8.79 -2.68 -1.31
C LEU A 183 10.13 -1.99 -1.65
N GLN A 184 10.56 -1.14 -0.75
CA GLN A 184 11.93 -0.61 -0.76
C GLN A 184 12.92 -1.70 -0.35
N PRO A 185 14.22 -1.58 -0.73
CA PRO A 185 15.24 -2.46 -0.18
C PRO A 185 15.18 -2.49 1.35
N TYR A 186 15.16 -3.67 1.94
CA TYR A 186 14.98 -3.84 3.38
C TYR A 186 15.92 -4.90 3.95
N LEU A 187 16.16 -4.81 5.24
CA LEU A 187 16.80 -5.84 6.04
C LEU A 187 15.81 -6.32 7.10
N THR A 188 15.57 -7.61 7.18
CA THR A 188 14.65 -8.17 8.16
C THR A 188 15.29 -8.29 9.53
N VAL A 189 14.56 -7.86 10.53
CA VAL A 189 14.82 -8.08 11.96
C VAL A 189 13.52 -8.52 12.62
N ILE A 190 13.57 -9.15 13.77
CA ILE A 190 12.34 -9.35 14.55
C ILE A 190 12.06 -8.11 15.40
N TYR A 191 10.79 -7.88 15.73
CA TYR A 191 10.41 -6.93 16.77
C TYR A 191 10.08 -7.68 18.04
N ILE A 192 10.54 -7.16 19.16
CA ILE A 192 10.28 -7.74 20.48
C ILE A 192 9.62 -6.70 21.38
N ILE A 193 8.74 -7.17 22.27
CA ILE A 193 8.04 -6.35 23.26
C ILE A 193 8.48 -6.71 24.66
N LYS A 194 8.76 -5.71 25.48
CA LYS A 194 9.14 -5.90 26.89
C LYS A 194 7.95 -6.39 27.71
N THR A 195 8.14 -7.49 28.46
CA THR A 195 7.15 -8.07 29.36
C THR A 195 7.22 -7.55 30.78
#